data_938450353c8dc85d8d6727dade510e38
#
_entry.id   938450353c8dc85d8d6727dade510e38
#
_cell.length_a   1.000
_cell.length_b   1.000
_cell.length_c   1.000
_cell.angle_alpha   90.00
_cell.angle_beta   90.00
_cell.angle_gamma   90.00
#
_symmetry.space_group_name_H-M   'P 1'
#
loop_
_entity.id
_entity.type
_entity.pdbx_description
1 polymer ?
#
loop_
_entity_poly.entity_id
_entity_poly.type
_entity_poly.pdbx_seq_one_letter_code
_entity_poly.pdbx_strand_id
1 'polypeptide(L)'
;MGEPESMRRRSFRALLTGSEVPTDRIFFLSHWFRGHNNPRYAELLPRLERVDAHLAMLSDRRLVRGLQYRGLMKPLRPRLEPRLVRIGARRYAGLFTTENEQIPYFDGPIVSDVDDPRFSEREAAQLSSPNVRAYVVTEERAARQFRELGVETPHEVIPQGVDLSALRPEDAAELARKVKGPEDFVVGYMAAWLLADGDRGGENPLYNVTHLLELWPEIVARAPRARLWLLGGVSGQVEERCRALPGITLFGRIPRERLLAHVANFDVGLYPRAADQGIQSVKIAEYMGAGVPTVAYDYEVTQVVRASGGGVLVGTAREFVDAVVGLAADEAERLALAERAGAYGRSLDWRVLAERYNEVLDRYIPR
;
A
#
# COMPACT_ATOMS: atom_id res chain seq x y z
N MET A 1 16.00 8.16 17.71
CA MET A 1 15.47 9.32 16.96
C MET A 1 14.06 9.53 17.44
N GLY A 2 13.75 10.75 17.92
CA GLY A 2 12.45 11.07 18.46
C GLY A 2 11.38 11.01 17.37
N GLU A 3 10.21 10.48 17.73
CA GLU A 3 9.03 10.55 16.89
C GLU A 3 8.75 12.01 16.52
N PRO A 4 8.39 12.32 15.26
CA PRO A 4 8.04 13.68 14.89
C PRO A 4 6.86 14.17 15.75
N GLU A 5 6.98 15.36 16.29
CA GLU A 5 6.01 16.01 17.19
C GLU A 5 4.60 16.20 16.59
N SER A 6 4.46 16.02 15.27
CA SER A 6 3.22 16.19 14.53
C SER A 6 2.19 15.07 14.73
N MET A 7 2.58 13.89 15.18
CA MET A 7 1.64 12.86 15.61
C MET A 7 1.26 13.07 17.07
N ARG A 8 0.46 14.04 17.39
CA ARG A 8 -0.25 14.06 18.68
C ARG A 8 -1.23 12.89 18.70
N ARG A 9 -0.71 11.70 19.01
CA ARG A 9 -1.51 10.50 19.31
C ARG A 9 -2.38 10.82 20.52
N ARG A 10 -3.54 11.42 20.27
CA ARG A 10 -4.48 11.71 21.35
C ARG A 10 -5.08 10.38 21.78
N SER A 11 -4.75 9.97 22.99
CA SER A 11 -5.36 8.78 23.60
C SER A 11 -6.89 8.97 23.73
N PHE A 12 -7.63 7.87 23.83
CA PHE A 12 -9.05 7.86 24.15
C PHE A 12 -9.41 8.81 25.31
N ARG A 13 -8.54 8.92 26.30
CA ARG A 13 -8.70 9.85 27.43
C ARG A 13 -8.72 11.31 26.98
N ALA A 14 -7.89 11.68 26.03
CA ALA A 14 -7.89 13.04 25.47
C ALA A 14 -9.18 13.37 24.70
N LEU A 15 -9.79 12.38 24.04
CA LEU A 15 -11.12 12.52 23.42
C LEU A 15 -12.21 12.78 24.47
N LEU A 16 -12.14 12.12 25.63
CA LEU A 16 -13.13 12.25 26.70
C LEU A 16 -12.94 13.49 27.58
N THR A 17 -11.69 13.88 27.82
CA THR A 17 -11.34 14.94 28.79
C THR A 17 -10.77 16.20 28.13
N GLY A 18 -10.66 16.21 26.82
CA GLY A 18 -9.89 17.25 26.11
C GLY A 18 -10.55 18.61 26.09
N SER A 19 -9.69 19.62 26.13
CA SER A 19 -9.91 21.00 25.79
C SER A 19 -10.64 21.18 24.46
N GLU A 20 -11.23 22.36 24.24
CA GLU A 20 -11.87 22.77 23.00
C GLU A 20 -11.03 22.38 21.78
N VAL A 21 -11.71 21.69 20.85
CA VAL A 21 -11.15 21.36 19.53
C VAL A 21 -11.47 22.55 18.63
N PRO A 22 -10.51 23.10 17.87
CA PRO A 22 -10.81 24.12 16.87
C PRO A 22 -11.91 23.63 15.92
N THR A 23 -12.83 24.52 15.57
CA THR A 23 -14.05 24.20 14.82
C THR A 23 -13.79 23.71 13.38
N ASP A 24 -12.59 23.90 12.88
CA ASP A 24 -12.14 23.50 11.54
C ASP A 24 -11.46 22.14 11.46
N ARG A 25 -11.24 21.46 12.61
CA ARG A 25 -10.53 20.17 12.66
C ARG A 25 -11.41 19.02 12.19
N ILE A 26 -10.76 18.01 11.59
CA ILE A 26 -11.37 16.80 11.03
C ILE A 26 -11.00 15.61 11.91
N PHE A 27 -12.00 14.82 12.24
CA PHE A 27 -11.83 13.63 13.05
C PHE A 27 -11.35 12.46 12.20
N PHE A 28 -10.37 11.72 12.68
CA PHE A 28 -9.99 10.41 12.18
C PHE A 28 -9.85 9.44 13.33
N LEU A 29 -10.55 8.31 13.27
CA LEU A 29 -10.41 7.23 14.22
C LEU A 29 -9.74 6.04 13.54
N SER A 30 -8.50 5.76 13.93
CA SER A 30 -7.78 4.61 13.38
C SER A 30 -8.44 3.31 13.82
N HIS A 31 -8.44 2.37 12.91
CA HIS A 31 -8.83 1.01 13.21
C HIS A 31 -7.99 0.44 14.37
N TRP A 32 -8.66 -0.35 15.21
CA TRP A 32 -8.09 -1.03 16.36
C TRP A 32 -6.80 -1.73 16.02
N PHE A 33 -5.71 -1.39 16.65
CA PHE A 33 -4.60 -2.24 16.80
C PHE A 33 -3.41 -2.18 16.03
N ARG A 34 -3.46 -1.87 14.83
CA ARG A 34 -2.29 -1.99 14.00
C ARG A 34 -2.19 -0.78 13.09
N GLY A 35 -2.50 0.37 13.63
CA GLY A 35 -2.55 1.66 12.93
C GLY A 35 -1.34 2.01 12.06
N HIS A 36 -0.38 1.12 12.00
CA HIS A 36 0.83 1.29 11.20
C HIS A 36 1.10 0.13 10.24
N ASN A 37 0.18 -0.81 10.10
CA ASN A 37 0.37 -1.91 9.14
C ASN A 37 -0.08 -1.54 7.73
N ASN A 38 -0.88 -0.50 7.56
CA ASN A 38 -1.16 0.05 6.26
C ASN A 38 -0.20 1.22 6.00
N PRO A 39 0.74 1.04 5.07
CA PRO A 39 1.74 2.06 4.75
C PRO A 39 1.09 3.38 4.32
N ARG A 40 -0.06 3.34 3.64
CA ARG A 40 -0.80 4.52 3.21
C ARG A 40 -1.09 5.47 4.36
N TYR A 41 -1.69 4.98 5.43
CA TYR A 41 -2.10 5.86 6.55
C TYR A 41 -0.95 6.24 7.48
N ALA A 42 0.06 5.37 7.60
CA ALA A 42 1.25 5.71 8.36
C ALA A 42 1.98 6.93 7.77
N GLU A 43 1.98 7.03 6.44
CA GLU A 43 2.63 8.12 5.72
C GLU A 43 1.70 9.32 5.49
N LEU A 44 0.43 9.08 5.23
CA LEU A 44 -0.53 10.11 4.90
C LEU A 44 -0.94 10.97 6.10
N LEU A 45 -1.39 10.34 7.20
CA LEU A 45 -1.99 11.06 8.33
C LEU A 45 -1.11 12.14 8.95
N PRO A 46 0.22 11.95 9.11
CA PRO A 46 1.09 13.00 9.63
C PRO A 46 1.20 14.25 8.74
N ARG A 47 0.81 14.13 7.46
CA ARG A 47 0.90 15.18 6.46
C ARG A 47 -0.43 15.89 6.20
N LEU A 48 -1.52 15.42 6.81
CA LEU A 48 -2.83 16.06 6.69
C LEU A 48 -2.97 17.20 7.71
N GLU A 49 -3.15 18.41 7.21
CA GLU A 49 -3.09 19.64 8.01
C GLU A 49 -4.22 19.73 9.04
N ARG A 50 -5.45 19.38 8.63
CA ARG A 50 -6.67 19.53 9.44
C ARG A 50 -7.09 18.26 10.18
N VAL A 51 -6.42 17.14 9.97
CA VAL A 51 -6.84 15.85 10.53
C VAL A 51 -6.22 15.61 11.89
N ASP A 52 -7.07 15.38 12.89
CA ASP A 52 -6.66 14.86 14.19
C ASP A 52 -6.85 13.33 14.21
N ALA A 53 -5.75 12.60 14.12
CA ALA A 53 -5.77 11.16 14.16
C ALA A 53 -5.84 10.64 15.61
N HIS A 54 -6.91 9.92 15.93
CA HIS A 54 -7.10 9.27 17.20
C HIS A 54 -6.90 7.76 17.07
N LEU A 55 -6.13 7.20 17.98
CA LEU A 55 -6.02 5.76 18.09
C LEU A 55 -7.16 5.24 18.96
N ALA A 56 -7.90 4.25 18.47
CA ALA A 56 -8.90 3.53 19.25
C ALA A 56 -8.23 2.64 20.31
N MET A 57 -7.34 3.21 21.11
CA MET A 57 -6.63 2.52 22.18
C MET A 57 -7.31 2.76 23.53
N LEU A 58 -7.67 1.69 24.23
CA LEU A 58 -8.37 1.77 25.51
C LEU A 58 -7.51 2.30 26.64
N SER A 59 -6.19 2.19 26.56
CA SER A 59 -5.27 2.66 27.59
C SER A 59 -3.81 2.63 27.09
N ASP A 60 -3.01 3.56 27.58
CA ASP A 60 -1.55 3.61 27.35
C ASP A 60 -0.78 2.57 28.18
N ARG A 61 -1.45 1.88 29.11
CA ARG A 61 -0.81 0.85 29.94
C ARG A 61 -0.34 -0.32 29.09
N ARG A 62 0.92 -0.73 29.24
CA ARG A 62 1.58 -1.80 28.46
C ARG A 62 0.76 -3.09 28.40
N LEU A 63 0.11 -3.47 29.52
CA LEU A 63 -0.70 -4.69 29.59
C LEU A 63 -1.93 -4.60 28.69
N VAL A 64 -2.68 -3.50 28.76
CA VAL A 64 -3.90 -3.29 27.95
C VAL A 64 -3.53 -3.18 26.47
N ARG A 65 -2.45 -2.48 26.14
CA ARG A 65 -1.90 -2.45 24.77
C ARG A 65 -1.56 -3.86 24.28
N GLY A 66 -0.89 -4.67 25.11
CA GLY A 66 -0.54 -6.06 24.76
C GLY A 66 -1.75 -6.94 24.49
N LEU A 67 -2.79 -6.86 25.31
CA LEU A 67 -4.06 -7.58 25.14
C LEU A 67 -4.77 -7.12 23.85
N GLN A 68 -4.74 -5.85 23.64
CA GLN A 68 -5.29 -5.24 22.48
C GLN A 68 -4.54 -5.68 21.23
N TYR A 69 -3.23 -5.64 21.16
CA TYR A 69 -2.41 -6.13 20.04
C TYR A 69 -2.62 -7.62 19.75
N ARG A 70 -2.93 -8.43 20.73
CA ARG A 70 -3.26 -9.85 20.58
C ARG A 70 -4.69 -10.10 20.08
N GLY A 71 -5.47 -9.04 19.84
CA GLY A 71 -6.84 -9.13 19.34
C GLY A 71 -7.87 -9.58 20.37
N LEU A 72 -7.48 -9.75 21.64
CA LEU A 72 -8.37 -10.20 22.71
C LEU A 72 -9.51 -9.20 23.04
N MET A 73 -9.36 -7.95 22.58
CA MET A 73 -10.36 -6.90 22.76
C MET A 73 -11.23 -6.64 21.52
N LYS A 74 -11.06 -7.40 20.45
CA LYS A 74 -11.89 -7.31 19.24
C LYS A 74 -13.39 -7.36 19.51
N PRO A 75 -13.91 -8.20 20.44
CA PRO A 75 -15.33 -8.26 20.75
C PRO A 75 -15.92 -6.96 21.30
N LEU A 76 -15.09 -6.07 21.84
CA LEU A 76 -15.55 -4.77 22.36
C LEU A 76 -15.71 -3.70 21.28
N ARG A 77 -15.10 -3.89 20.11
CA ARG A 77 -15.14 -2.96 18.99
C ARG A 77 -16.54 -2.52 18.62
N PRO A 78 -17.51 -3.42 18.34
CA PRO A 78 -18.84 -3.02 17.90
C PRO A 78 -19.60 -2.13 18.90
N ARG A 79 -19.19 -2.13 20.17
CA ARG A 79 -19.82 -1.32 21.22
C ARG A 79 -19.11 0.02 21.45
N LEU A 80 -17.80 0.03 21.30
CA LEU A 80 -16.97 1.20 21.65
C LEU A 80 -16.78 2.13 20.47
N GLU A 81 -16.52 1.62 19.29
CA GLU A 81 -16.26 2.42 18.09
C GLU A 81 -17.43 3.38 17.76
N PRO A 82 -18.71 2.95 17.74
CA PRO A 82 -19.84 3.84 17.53
C PRO A 82 -19.91 5.01 18.53
N ARG A 83 -19.57 4.73 19.80
CA ARG A 83 -19.56 5.76 20.85
C ARG A 83 -18.47 6.79 20.64
N LEU A 84 -17.29 6.34 20.24
CA LEU A 84 -16.15 7.22 19.93
C LEU A 84 -16.43 8.10 18.74
N VAL A 85 -16.99 7.54 17.67
CA VAL A 85 -17.35 8.29 16.47
C VAL A 85 -18.40 9.35 16.80
N ARG A 86 -19.44 9.04 17.60
CA ARG A 86 -20.44 10.04 18.06
C ARG A 86 -19.85 11.13 18.93
N ILE A 87 -18.81 10.84 19.73
CA ILE A 87 -18.09 11.88 20.47
C ILE A 87 -17.32 12.78 19.50
N GLY A 88 -16.67 12.20 18.49
CA GLY A 88 -16.04 12.96 17.41
C GLY A 88 -17.04 13.86 16.68
N ALA A 89 -18.23 13.35 16.32
CA ALA A 89 -19.28 14.09 15.64
C ALA A 89 -19.72 15.37 16.35
N ARG A 90 -19.59 15.44 17.67
CA ARG A 90 -19.93 16.62 18.48
C ARG A 90 -18.82 17.66 18.57
N ARG A 91 -17.63 17.38 18.10
CA ARG A 91 -16.42 18.18 18.37
C ARG A 91 -15.66 18.59 17.12
N TYR A 92 -15.89 17.92 16.00
CA TYR A 92 -15.12 18.07 14.78
C TYR A 92 -16.01 18.53 13.63
N ALA A 93 -15.44 19.30 12.71
CA ALA A 93 -16.13 19.79 11.51
C ALA A 93 -16.56 18.66 10.58
N GLY A 94 -15.84 17.55 10.55
CA GLY A 94 -16.12 16.43 9.68
C GLY A 94 -15.36 15.17 10.07
N LEU A 95 -15.61 14.10 9.36
CA LEU A 95 -14.94 12.80 9.49
C LEU A 95 -14.13 12.51 8.22
N PHE A 96 -12.87 12.19 8.39
CA PHE A 96 -12.09 11.45 7.42
C PHE A 96 -11.99 10.00 7.89
N THR A 97 -12.38 9.02 7.08
CA THR A 97 -12.39 7.63 7.52
C THR A 97 -11.91 6.67 6.44
N THR A 98 -11.34 5.55 6.88
CA THR A 98 -11.00 4.39 6.07
C THR A 98 -11.86 3.19 6.40
N GLU A 99 -12.77 3.38 7.34
CA GLU A 99 -13.65 2.34 7.87
C GLU A 99 -15.11 2.77 7.61
N ASN A 100 -15.69 2.29 6.51
CA ASN A 100 -17.06 2.64 6.13
C ASN A 100 -18.10 2.29 7.21
N GLU A 101 -17.78 1.35 8.11
CA GLU A 101 -18.58 1.04 9.28
C GLU A 101 -18.76 2.21 10.27
N GLN A 102 -17.91 3.23 10.19
CA GLN A 102 -18.01 4.44 11.03
C GLN A 102 -19.04 5.44 10.52
N ILE A 103 -19.35 5.41 9.22
CA ILE A 103 -20.24 6.35 8.53
C ILE A 103 -21.60 6.51 9.24
N PRO A 104 -22.32 5.45 9.65
CA PRO A 104 -23.63 5.58 10.29
C PRO A 104 -23.64 6.28 11.66
N TYR A 105 -22.48 6.56 12.21
CA TYR A 105 -22.34 7.11 13.57
C TYR A 105 -21.82 8.55 13.59
N PHE A 106 -21.65 9.16 12.42
CA PHE A 106 -21.18 10.54 12.28
C PHE A 106 -22.18 11.37 11.49
N ASP A 107 -22.80 12.38 12.12
CA ASP A 107 -23.88 13.17 11.54
C ASP A 107 -23.40 14.33 10.63
N GLY A 108 -22.12 14.68 10.67
CA GLY A 108 -21.51 15.74 9.87
C GLY A 108 -21.00 15.28 8.51
N PRO A 109 -20.32 16.15 7.75
CA PRO A 109 -19.75 15.82 6.46
C PRO A 109 -18.62 14.78 6.61
N ILE A 110 -18.60 13.82 5.68
CA ILE A 110 -17.68 12.69 5.68
C ILE A 110 -16.92 12.62 4.34
N VAL A 111 -15.62 12.41 4.40
CA VAL A 111 -14.80 11.94 3.28
C VAL A 111 -14.29 10.54 3.64
N SER A 112 -14.61 9.55 2.78
CA SER A 112 -14.16 8.16 2.98
C SER A 112 -13.01 7.82 2.04
N ASP A 113 -11.91 7.26 2.57
CA ASP A 113 -10.81 6.73 1.76
C ASP A 113 -10.93 5.20 1.65
N VAL A 114 -11.25 4.74 0.45
CA VAL A 114 -11.52 3.32 0.16
C VAL A 114 -10.32 2.74 -0.58
N ASP A 115 -9.30 2.39 0.17
CA ASP A 115 -8.03 1.85 -0.38
C ASP A 115 -8.03 0.34 -0.59
N ASP A 116 -8.97 -0.39 0.02
CA ASP A 116 -9.16 -1.84 -0.14
C ASP A 116 -10.66 -2.18 -0.25
N PRO A 117 -11.29 -1.81 -1.38
CA PRO A 117 -12.73 -1.96 -1.59
C PRO A 117 -13.16 -3.42 -1.63
N ARG A 118 -14.32 -3.71 -1.07
CA ARG A 118 -14.96 -5.03 -1.12
C ARG A 118 -16.03 -5.14 -2.20
N PHE A 119 -16.42 -4.00 -2.78
CA PHE A 119 -17.47 -3.88 -3.79
C PHE A 119 -18.76 -4.60 -3.39
N SER A 120 -19.19 -4.44 -2.13
CA SER A 120 -20.41 -5.02 -1.60
C SER A 120 -21.55 -4.01 -1.60
N GLU A 121 -22.79 -4.50 -1.69
CA GLU A 121 -24.00 -3.65 -1.56
C GLU A 121 -23.99 -2.85 -0.25
N ARG A 122 -23.47 -3.44 0.82
CA ARG A 122 -23.34 -2.75 2.11
C ARG A 122 -22.37 -1.57 2.02
N GLU A 123 -21.23 -1.75 1.40
CA GLU A 123 -20.24 -0.69 1.23
C GLU A 123 -20.79 0.42 0.31
N ALA A 124 -21.44 0.03 -0.78
CA ALA A 124 -22.13 0.97 -1.67
C ALA A 124 -23.19 1.77 -0.95
N ALA A 125 -24.05 1.13 -0.12
CA ALA A 125 -25.04 1.81 0.69
C ALA A 125 -24.42 2.78 1.72
N GLN A 126 -23.28 2.42 2.31
CA GLN A 126 -22.54 3.29 3.22
C GLN A 126 -22.00 4.53 2.49
N LEU A 127 -21.37 4.34 1.33
CA LEU A 127 -20.86 5.45 0.51
C LEU A 127 -21.96 6.34 -0.04
N SER A 128 -23.15 5.80 -0.27
CA SER A 128 -24.35 6.56 -0.70
C SER A 128 -25.06 7.28 0.44
N SER A 129 -24.55 7.24 1.67
CA SER A 129 -25.12 7.98 2.80
C SER A 129 -25.07 9.49 2.52
N PRO A 130 -26.15 10.26 2.83
CA PRO A 130 -26.22 11.70 2.56
C PRO A 130 -25.13 12.53 3.26
N ASN A 131 -24.49 11.98 4.29
CA ASN A 131 -23.38 12.62 4.99
C ASN A 131 -22.04 12.41 4.30
N VAL A 132 -21.91 11.41 3.42
CA VAL A 132 -20.69 11.20 2.63
C VAL A 132 -20.66 12.21 1.49
N ARG A 133 -19.76 13.17 1.59
CA ARG A 133 -19.60 14.24 0.61
C ARG A 133 -18.73 13.84 -0.56
N ALA A 134 -17.76 12.97 -0.30
CA ALA A 134 -16.91 12.35 -1.32
C ALA A 134 -16.30 11.06 -0.80
N TYR A 135 -15.86 10.21 -1.72
CA TYR A 135 -14.97 9.10 -1.39
C TYR A 135 -13.73 9.14 -2.28
N VAL A 136 -12.61 8.66 -1.73
CA VAL A 136 -11.34 8.56 -2.43
C VAL A 136 -11.09 7.09 -2.76
N VAL A 137 -10.64 6.82 -3.98
CA VAL A 137 -10.22 5.49 -4.44
C VAL A 137 -8.83 5.57 -5.07
N THR A 138 -8.17 4.44 -5.22
CA THR A 138 -6.81 4.40 -5.76
C THR A 138 -6.74 4.43 -7.27
N GLU A 139 -7.84 4.12 -7.96
CA GLU A 139 -7.92 4.01 -9.42
C GLU A 139 -9.36 4.21 -9.91
N GLU A 140 -9.51 4.69 -11.14
CA GLU A 140 -10.83 4.97 -11.76
C GLU A 140 -11.70 3.71 -11.91
N ARG A 141 -11.08 2.54 -12.07
CA ARG A 141 -11.79 1.26 -12.08
C ARG A 141 -12.62 1.05 -10.81
N ALA A 142 -12.05 1.35 -9.63
CA ALA A 142 -12.78 1.21 -8.38
C ALA A 142 -13.99 2.15 -8.32
N ALA A 143 -13.82 3.39 -8.77
CA ALA A 143 -14.94 4.34 -8.86
C ALA A 143 -16.03 3.86 -9.84
N ARG A 144 -15.63 3.31 -10.97
CA ARG A 144 -16.59 2.73 -11.94
C ARG A 144 -17.38 1.57 -11.34
N GLN A 145 -16.71 0.65 -10.63
CA GLN A 145 -17.39 -0.47 -9.96
C GLN A 145 -18.39 0.01 -8.89
N PHE A 146 -18.07 1.06 -8.14
CA PHE A 146 -19.02 1.65 -7.20
C PHE A 146 -20.21 2.32 -7.91
N ARG A 147 -20.01 2.99 -9.05
CA ARG A 147 -21.09 3.53 -9.87
C ARG A 147 -22.02 2.43 -10.40
N GLU A 148 -21.46 1.27 -10.80
CA GLU A 148 -22.26 0.10 -11.21
C GLU A 148 -23.10 -0.46 -10.05
N LEU A 149 -22.66 -0.28 -8.80
CA LEU A 149 -23.42 -0.58 -7.58
C LEU A 149 -24.39 0.56 -7.16
N GLY A 150 -24.55 1.60 -7.97
CA GLY A 150 -25.48 2.71 -7.73
C GLY A 150 -24.94 3.82 -6.82
N VAL A 151 -23.63 3.89 -6.57
CA VAL A 151 -23.04 5.00 -5.81
C VAL A 151 -22.90 6.24 -6.70
N GLU A 152 -23.68 7.28 -6.42
CA GLU A 152 -23.64 8.57 -7.11
C GLU A 152 -22.82 9.64 -6.37
N THR A 153 -22.34 9.31 -5.17
CA THR A 153 -21.49 10.21 -4.36
C THR A 153 -20.25 10.63 -5.16
N PRO A 154 -19.85 11.92 -5.14
CA PRO A 154 -18.62 12.37 -5.76
C PRO A 154 -17.40 11.55 -5.34
N HIS A 155 -16.48 11.32 -6.27
CA HIS A 155 -15.26 10.59 -5.98
C HIS A 155 -14.01 11.34 -6.45
N GLU A 156 -12.89 11.02 -5.83
CA GLU A 156 -11.57 11.49 -6.20
C GLU A 156 -10.63 10.28 -6.36
N VAL A 157 -9.76 10.34 -7.35
CA VAL A 157 -8.78 9.26 -7.58
C VAL A 157 -7.42 9.70 -7.08
N ILE A 158 -6.94 9.10 -5.99
CA ILE A 158 -5.61 9.35 -5.43
C ILE A 158 -4.88 8.01 -5.33
N PRO A 159 -3.85 7.76 -6.17
CA PRO A 159 -3.21 6.46 -6.26
C PRO A 159 -2.47 6.04 -4.99
N GLN A 160 -1.95 4.83 -4.98
CA GLN A 160 -1.02 4.37 -3.95
C GLN A 160 0.29 5.16 -4.05
N GLY A 161 0.84 5.51 -2.89
CA GLY A 161 2.04 6.32 -2.80
C GLY A 161 3.26 5.57 -2.28
N VAL A 162 4.37 6.26 -2.31
CA VAL A 162 5.68 5.84 -1.80
C VAL A 162 6.28 6.94 -0.95
N ASP A 163 7.02 6.58 0.10
CA ASP A 163 7.80 7.56 0.88
C ASP A 163 9.21 7.66 0.30
N LEU A 164 9.40 8.64 -0.58
CA LEU A 164 10.73 8.86 -1.19
C LEU A 164 11.79 9.33 -0.19
N SER A 165 11.41 9.82 1.00
CA SER A 165 12.38 10.18 2.03
C SER A 165 13.06 8.96 2.66
N ALA A 166 12.46 7.77 2.51
CA ALA A 166 13.04 6.50 2.93
C ALA A 166 14.03 5.93 1.89
N LEU A 167 14.09 6.50 0.70
CA LEU A 167 15.06 6.11 -0.34
C LEU A 167 16.40 6.81 -0.05
N ARG A 168 17.34 6.05 0.53
CA ARG A 168 18.69 6.52 0.85
C ARG A 168 19.69 5.84 -0.06
N PRO A 169 20.33 6.56 -0.97
CA PRO A 169 21.31 5.98 -1.90
C PRO A 169 22.47 5.27 -1.20
N GLU A 170 22.92 5.80 -0.05
CA GLU A 170 23.99 5.19 0.76
C GLU A 170 23.59 3.82 1.30
N ASP A 171 22.36 3.64 1.79
CA ASP A 171 21.87 2.36 2.30
C ASP A 171 21.73 1.34 1.16
N ALA A 172 21.27 1.77 -0.01
CA ALA A 172 21.17 0.93 -1.20
C ALA A 172 22.57 0.48 -1.68
N ALA A 173 23.53 1.42 -1.74
CA ALA A 173 24.91 1.12 -2.14
C ALA A 173 25.62 0.20 -1.12
N GLU A 174 25.37 0.37 0.17
CA GLU A 174 25.91 -0.53 1.21
C GLU A 174 25.35 -1.94 1.05
N LEU A 175 24.04 -2.07 0.80
CA LEU A 175 23.41 -3.36 0.56
C LEU A 175 23.98 -4.03 -0.70
N ALA A 176 24.09 -3.27 -1.81
CA ALA A 176 24.66 -3.79 -3.06
C ALA A 176 26.03 -4.40 -2.83
N ARG A 177 26.93 -3.69 -2.16
CA ARG A 177 28.30 -4.20 -1.86
C ARG A 177 28.31 -5.51 -1.06
N LYS A 178 27.24 -5.78 -0.28
CA LYS A 178 27.17 -6.98 0.57
C LYS A 178 26.61 -8.20 -0.15
N VAL A 179 25.67 -7.99 -1.09
CA VAL A 179 24.83 -9.10 -1.61
C VAL A 179 24.69 -9.13 -3.13
N LYS A 180 25.07 -8.07 -3.86
CA LYS A 180 24.98 -8.01 -5.32
C LYS A 180 26.36 -8.27 -5.92
N GLY A 181 26.47 -9.28 -6.79
CA GLY A 181 27.68 -9.49 -7.60
C GLY A 181 27.82 -8.38 -8.66
N PRO A 182 29.04 -8.12 -9.15
CA PRO A 182 29.33 -7.04 -10.09
C PRO A 182 28.59 -7.21 -11.43
N GLU A 183 28.29 -8.43 -11.82
CA GLU A 183 27.63 -8.81 -13.06
C GLU A 183 26.16 -9.20 -12.87
N ASP A 184 25.64 -9.16 -11.63
CA ASP A 184 24.28 -9.63 -11.34
C ASP A 184 23.23 -8.69 -11.96
N PHE A 185 22.28 -9.29 -12.67
CA PHE A 185 21.04 -8.67 -13.07
C PHE A 185 19.97 -9.05 -12.05
N VAL A 186 19.59 -8.11 -11.17
CA VAL A 186 18.69 -8.37 -10.07
C VAL A 186 17.25 -8.18 -10.48
N VAL A 187 16.51 -9.28 -10.44
CA VAL A 187 15.07 -9.34 -10.66
C VAL A 187 14.38 -9.41 -9.29
N GLY A 188 13.58 -8.41 -8.96
CA GLY A 188 13.02 -8.29 -7.63
C GLY A 188 11.52 -8.58 -7.55
N TYR A 189 11.10 -9.27 -6.50
CA TYR A 189 9.69 -9.39 -6.15
C TYR A 189 9.48 -9.29 -4.64
N MET A 190 8.40 -8.63 -4.22
CA MET A 190 8.12 -8.44 -2.81
C MET A 190 6.64 -8.65 -2.45
N ALA A 191 6.40 -9.21 -1.27
CA ALA A 191 5.08 -9.28 -0.64
C ALA A 191 5.24 -9.41 0.88
N ALA A 192 4.18 -9.09 1.65
CA ALA A 192 4.23 -9.31 3.10
C ALA A 192 4.47 -10.79 3.44
N TRP A 193 3.84 -11.68 2.68
CA TRP A 193 4.00 -13.13 2.73
C TRP A 193 3.96 -13.71 1.32
N LEU A 194 4.89 -14.59 1.04
CA LEU A 194 5.00 -15.39 -0.15
C LEU A 194 4.55 -16.81 0.20
N LEU A 195 3.34 -17.16 -0.21
CA LEU A 195 2.66 -18.42 0.11
C LEU A 195 2.47 -19.22 -1.18
N ALA A 196 2.62 -20.54 -1.09
CA ALA A 196 2.29 -21.47 -2.15
C ALA A 196 0.89 -22.08 -1.96
N ASP A 197 0.39 -22.75 -2.98
CA ASP A 197 -0.81 -23.58 -2.87
C ASP A 197 -0.64 -24.64 -1.78
N GLY A 198 -1.69 -24.80 -0.95
CA GLY A 198 -1.68 -25.72 0.17
C GLY A 198 -1.07 -25.18 1.47
N ASP A 199 -0.48 -23.98 1.46
CA ASP A 199 -0.06 -23.31 2.68
C ASP A 199 -1.27 -22.86 3.54
N ARG A 200 -1.03 -22.64 4.82
CA ARG A 200 -2.05 -22.16 5.74
C ARG A 200 -2.53 -20.76 5.32
N GLY A 201 -3.73 -20.67 4.79
CA GLY A 201 -4.30 -19.48 4.20
C GLY A 201 -4.34 -19.50 2.66
N GLY A 202 -3.74 -20.51 2.04
CA GLY A 202 -3.69 -20.71 0.61
C GLY A 202 -2.77 -19.70 -0.12
N GLU A 203 -2.47 -19.99 -1.37
CA GLU A 203 -1.84 -19.01 -2.26
C GLU A 203 -2.84 -17.89 -2.57
N ASN A 204 -2.40 -16.66 -2.42
CA ASN A 204 -3.16 -15.54 -2.95
C ASN A 204 -2.78 -15.36 -4.43
N PRO A 205 -3.69 -15.60 -5.39
CA PRO A 205 -3.41 -15.47 -6.81
C PRO A 205 -2.96 -14.05 -7.20
N LEU A 206 -3.24 -13.07 -6.37
CA LEU A 206 -2.74 -11.70 -6.55
C LEU A 206 -1.22 -11.60 -6.31
N TYR A 207 -0.63 -12.54 -5.56
CA TYR A 207 0.82 -12.56 -5.32
C TYR A 207 1.56 -13.54 -6.22
N ASN A 208 0.94 -14.65 -6.55
CA ASN A 208 1.34 -15.62 -7.59
C ASN A 208 2.85 -15.96 -7.60
N VAL A 209 3.41 -16.21 -6.42
CA VAL A 209 4.84 -16.54 -6.29
C VAL A 209 5.16 -17.90 -6.91
N THR A 210 4.21 -18.85 -6.86
CA THR A 210 4.35 -20.17 -7.46
C THR A 210 4.61 -20.06 -8.95
N HIS A 211 3.80 -19.30 -9.65
CA HIS A 211 3.96 -19.02 -11.08
C HIS A 211 5.33 -18.39 -11.40
N LEU A 212 5.75 -17.42 -10.60
CA LEU A 212 7.07 -16.82 -10.77
C LEU A 212 8.19 -17.86 -10.66
N LEU A 213 8.11 -18.76 -9.68
CA LEU A 213 9.10 -19.82 -9.50
C LEU A 213 9.06 -20.88 -10.63
N GLU A 214 7.92 -21.07 -11.28
CA GLU A 214 7.78 -21.93 -12.48
C GLU A 214 8.44 -21.31 -13.70
N LEU A 215 8.38 -19.98 -13.86
CA LEU A 215 9.04 -19.25 -14.95
C LEU A 215 10.55 -19.07 -14.74
N TRP A 216 11.00 -19.10 -13.50
CA TRP A 216 12.37 -18.76 -13.14
C TRP A 216 13.46 -19.62 -13.83
N PRO A 217 13.33 -20.96 -13.98
CA PRO A 217 14.31 -21.77 -14.68
C PRO A 217 14.55 -21.33 -16.13
N GLU A 218 13.51 -20.94 -16.86
CA GLU A 218 13.65 -20.44 -18.23
C GLU A 218 14.35 -19.07 -18.27
N ILE A 219 14.01 -18.19 -17.33
CA ILE A 219 14.67 -16.87 -17.22
C ILE A 219 16.17 -17.05 -17.00
N VAL A 220 16.58 -17.88 -16.03
CA VAL A 220 18.00 -18.13 -15.72
C VAL A 220 18.72 -18.81 -16.88
N ALA A 221 18.08 -19.76 -17.56
CA ALA A 221 18.68 -20.43 -18.71
C ALA A 221 19.01 -19.44 -19.85
N ARG A 222 18.20 -18.42 -20.04
CA ARG A 222 18.34 -17.42 -21.11
C ARG A 222 19.10 -16.17 -20.65
N ALA A 223 19.08 -15.87 -19.35
CA ALA A 223 19.80 -14.76 -18.72
C ALA A 223 20.61 -15.27 -17.51
N PRO A 224 21.79 -15.91 -17.70
CA PRO A 224 22.53 -16.59 -16.62
C PRO A 224 23.01 -15.68 -15.48
N ARG A 225 23.06 -14.35 -15.72
CA ARG A 225 23.39 -13.35 -14.71
C ARG A 225 22.19 -12.94 -13.85
N ALA A 226 20.98 -13.41 -14.18
CA ALA A 226 19.78 -13.08 -13.42
C ALA A 226 19.84 -13.67 -12.00
N ARG A 227 19.45 -12.83 -11.02
CA ARG A 227 19.31 -13.18 -9.60
C ARG A 227 17.93 -12.75 -9.13
N LEU A 228 17.16 -13.69 -8.60
CA LEU A 228 15.85 -13.38 -8.05
C LEU A 228 15.96 -13.02 -6.57
N TRP A 229 15.60 -11.79 -6.25
CA TRP A 229 15.51 -11.33 -4.88
C TRP A 229 14.05 -11.34 -4.43
N LEU A 230 13.74 -12.12 -3.41
CA LEU A 230 12.43 -12.25 -2.83
C LEU A 230 12.40 -11.58 -1.46
N LEU A 231 11.59 -10.51 -1.34
CA LEU A 231 11.40 -9.77 -0.10
C LEU A 231 10.04 -10.13 0.53
N GLY A 232 10.05 -10.59 1.77
CA GLY A 232 8.86 -10.93 2.52
C GLY A 232 9.00 -12.22 3.31
N GLY A 233 8.04 -12.50 4.19
CA GLY A 233 7.98 -13.81 4.85
C GLY A 233 7.66 -14.89 3.82
N VAL A 234 8.32 -16.03 3.90
CA VAL A 234 8.09 -17.17 3.02
C VAL A 234 7.51 -18.34 3.79
N SER A 235 6.66 -19.14 3.15
CA SER A 235 6.25 -20.43 3.69
C SER A 235 7.34 -21.48 3.50
N GLY A 236 7.25 -22.59 4.25
CA GLY A 236 8.20 -23.71 4.09
C GLY A 236 8.22 -24.29 2.69
N GLN A 237 7.06 -24.35 2.02
CA GLN A 237 6.96 -24.85 0.63
C GLN A 237 7.65 -23.89 -0.36
N VAL A 238 7.46 -22.60 -0.22
CA VAL A 238 8.16 -21.60 -1.06
C VAL A 238 9.64 -21.65 -0.81
N GLU A 239 10.07 -21.74 0.44
CA GLU A 239 11.49 -21.85 0.80
C GLU A 239 12.15 -23.09 0.20
N GLU A 240 11.47 -24.25 0.25
CA GLU A 240 11.97 -25.49 -0.35
C GLU A 240 12.12 -25.38 -1.86
N ARG A 241 11.11 -24.84 -2.56
CA ARG A 241 11.18 -24.58 -4.02
C ARG A 241 12.33 -23.64 -4.37
N CYS A 242 12.51 -22.57 -3.59
CA CYS A 242 13.60 -21.61 -3.81
C CYS A 242 14.99 -22.25 -3.64
N ARG A 243 15.16 -23.18 -2.68
CA ARG A 243 16.43 -23.93 -2.50
C ARG A 243 16.76 -24.83 -3.69
N ALA A 244 15.74 -25.34 -4.39
CA ALA A 244 15.92 -26.20 -5.55
C ALA A 244 16.26 -25.42 -6.83
N LEU A 245 16.13 -24.11 -6.84
CA LEU A 245 16.32 -23.25 -8.00
C LEU A 245 17.60 -22.39 -7.86
N PRO A 246 18.35 -22.16 -8.96
CA PRO A 246 19.57 -21.36 -8.91
C PRO A 246 19.27 -19.86 -8.80
N GLY A 247 20.18 -19.11 -8.16
CA GLY A 247 20.22 -17.66 -8.21
C GLY A 247 19.10 -16.96 -7.44
N ILE A 248 18.46 -17.62 -6.46
CA ILE A 248 17.40 -17.03 -5.62
C ILE A 248 17.96 -16.62 -4.26
N THR A 249 17.67 -15.41 -3.83
CA THR A 249 17.98 -14.89 -2.50
C THR A 249 16.69 -14.55 -1.75
N LEU A 250 16.52 -15.16 -0.58
CA LEU A 250 15.41 -14.89 0.33
C LEU A 250 15.85 -13.91 1.42
N PHE A 251 15.26 -12.72 1.45
CA PHE A 251 15.59 -11.70 2.46
C PHE A 251 14.72 -11.78 3.70
N GLY A 252 13.62 -12.53 3.65
CA GLY A 252 12.64 -12.52 4.72
C GLY A 252 11.89 -11.18 4.79
N ARG A 253 11.29 -10.90 5.94
CA ARG A 253 10.55 -9.66 6.17
C ARG A 253 11.50 -8.49 6.39
N ILE A 254 11.44 -7.51 5.51
CA ILE A 254 12.25 -6.30 5.57
C ILE A 254 11.49 -5.23 6.39
N PRO A 255 12.14 -4.58 7.36
CA PRO A 255 11.59 -3.39 8.00
C PRO A 255 11.30 -2.30 6.96
N ARG A 256 10.17 -1.58 7.14
CA ARG A 256 9.69 -0.64 6.12
C ARG A 256 10.71 0.44 5.78
N GLU A 257 11.40 0.96 6.79
CA GLU A 257 12.45 1.97 6.64
C GLU A 257 13.66 1.51 5.81
N ARG A 258 13.81 0.20 5.58
CA ARG A 258 14.87 -0.41 4.78
C ARG A 258 14.38 -0.96 3.44
N LEU A 259 13.07 -0.98 3.21
CA LEU A 259 12.47 -1.63 2.05
C LEU A 259 12.98 -1.01 0.74
N LEU A 260 12.95 0.31 0.64
CA LEU A 260 13.37 1.01 -0.58
C LEU A 260 14.87 0.85 -0.89
N ALA A 261 15.70 0.65 0.12
CA ALA A 261 17.12 0.32 -0.10
C ALA A 261 17.31 -1.04 -0.80
N HIS A 262 16.42 -2.02 -0.54
CA HIS A 262 16.42 -3.30 -1.26
C HIS A 262 15.85 -3.13 -2.66
N VAL A 263 14.71 -2.45 -2.77
CA VAL A 263 14.02 -2.21 -4.05
C VAL A 263 14.92 -1.44 -5.03
N ALA A 264 15.64 -0.43 -4.58
CA ALA A 264 16.58 0.34 -5.40
C ALA A 264 17.76 -0.49 -5.98
N ASN A 265 17.94 -1.72 -5.52
CA ASN A 265 18.91 -2.65 -6.09
C ASN A 265 18.32 -3.57 -7.16
N PHE A 266 17.03 -3.50 -7.43
CA PHE A 266 16.43 -4.26 -8.52
C PHE A 266 16.76 -3.59 -9.86
N ASP A 267 17.16 -4.38 -10.81
CA ASP A 267 17.26 -3.97 -12.21
C ASP A 267 15.88 -4.02 -12.88
N VAL A 268 15.01 -4.92 -12.41
CA VAL A 268 13.60 -5.05 -12.81
C VAL A 268 12.76 -5.51 -11.61
N GLY A 269 11.63 -4.85 -11.40
CA GLY A 269 10.61 -5.28 -10.43
C GLY A 269 9.54 -6.13 -11.12
N LEU A 270 9.15 -7.25 -10.52
CA LEU A 270 8.14 -8.13 -11.08
C LEU A 270 6.79 -7.94 -10.42
N TYR A 271 5.73 -8.08 -11.23
CA TYR A 271 4.36 -8.12 -10.75
C TYR A 271 3.56 -9.23 -11.46
N PRO A 272 3.77 -10.51 -11.07
CA PRO A 272 3.26 -11.69 -11.75
C PRO A 272 1.79 -12.01 -11.39
N ARG A 273 0.92 -11.01 -11.23
CA ARG A 273 -0.48 -11.19 -10.84
C ARG A 273 -1.21 -12.14 -11.78
N ALA A 274 -1.94 -13.11 -11.24
CA ALA A 274 -2.62 -14.14 -12.03
C ALA A 274 -3.97 -13.69 -12.61
N ALA A 275 -4.57 -12.64 -12.10
CA ALA A 275 -5.90 -12.21 -12.50
C ALA A 275 -6.06 -10.69 -12.36
N ASP A 276 -6.96 -10.14 -13.17
CA ASP A 276 -7.37 -8.73 -13.09
C ASP A 276 -8.39 -8.51 -11.96
N GLN A 277 -7.94 -8.61 -10.74
CA GLN A 277 -8.75 -8.49 -9.53
C GLN A 277 -8.11 -7.54 -8.51
N GLY A 278 -8.94 -7.06 -7.57
CA GLY A 278 -8.51 -6.16 -6.52
C GLY A 278 -8.17 -4.77 -7.06
N ILE A 279 -7.23 -4.10 -6.43
CA ILE A 279 -6.85 -2.70 -6.68
C ILE A 279 -5.36 -2.59 -7.02
N GLN A 280 -4.96 -1.38 -7.44
CA GLN A 280 -3.56 -1.01 -7.65
C GLN A 280 -2.70 -1.34 -6.41
N SER A 281 -1.58 -2.01 -6.65
CA SER A 281 -0.67 -2.42 -5.59
C SER A 281 0.33 -1.33 -5.23
N VAL A 282 0.55 -1.14 -3.94
CA VAL A 282 1.65 -0.32 -3.38
C VAL A 282 3.03 -0.72 -3.95
N LYS A 283 3.25 -2.01 -4.29
CA LYS A 283 4.52 -2.50 -4.85
C LYS A 283 4.95 -1.73 -6.09
N ILE A 284 4.01 -1.46 -7.01
CA ILE A 284 4.32 -0.74 -8.25
C ILE A 284 4.74 0.70 -7.94
N ALA A 285 4.08 1.37 -6.99
CA ALA A 285 4.49 2.70 -6.55
C ALA A 285 5.90 2.69 -5.92
N GLU A 286 6.22 1.66 -5.14
CA GLU A 286 7.55 1.48 -4.54
C GLU A 286 8.62 1.19 -5.60
N TYR A 287 8.33 0.38 -6.63
CA TYR A 287 9.24 0.17 -7.77
C TYR A 287 9.48 1.48 -8.51
N MET A 288 8.42 2.19 -8.89
CA MET A 288 8.52 3.45 -9.60
C MET A 288 9.26 4.52 -8.78
N GLY A 289 8.95 4.62 -7.48
CA GLY A 289 9.64 5.55 -6.58
C GLY A 289 11.14 5.30 -6.47
N ALA A 290 11.56 4.04 -6.57
CA ALA A 290 12.97 3.66 -6.60
C ALA A 290 13.59 3.73 -8.01
N GLY A 291 12.85 4.14 -9.05
CA GLY A 291 13.32 4.16 -10.42
C GLY A 291 13.52 2.76 -11.01
N VAL A 292 12.71 1.80 -10.60
CA VAL A 292 12.82 0.39 -11.04
C VAL A 292 11.74 0.12 -12.08
N PRO A 293 12.10 -0.30 -13.31
CA PRO A 293 11.13 -0.69 -14.32
C PRO A 293 10.35 -1.92 -13.89
N THR A 294 9.07 -1.98 -14.26
CA THR A 294 8.18 -3.06 -13.84
C THR A 294 7.79 -3.96 -15.02
N VAL A 295 7.91 -5.27 -14.86
CA VAL A 295 7.29 -6.25 -15.76
C VAL A 295 6.04 -6.82 -15.10
N ALA A 296 4.89 -6.70 -15.78
CA ALA A 296 3.59 -7.11 -15.25
C ALA A 296 2.69 -7.64 -16.38
N TYR A 297 1.68 -8.44 -16.01
CA TYR A 297 0.61 -8.78 -16.95
C TYR A 297 -0.26 -7.55 -17.25
N ASP A 298 -0.72 -7.46 -18.49
CA ASP A 298 -1.57 -6.36 -18.98
C ASP A 298 -3.01 -6.53 -18.49
N TYR A 299 -3.23 -6.05 -17.28
CA TYR A 299 -4.54 -5.96 -16.64
C TYR A 299 -4.91 -4.51 -16.37
N GLU A 300 -6.18 -4.26 -16.11
CA GLU A 300 -6.64 -2.92 -15.77
C GLU A 300 -5.96 -2.38 -14.50
N VAL A 301 -5.76 -3.25 -13.49
CA VAL A 301 -5.06 -2.89 -12.24
C VAL A 301 -3.56 -2.59 -12.41
N THR A 302 -2.98 -2.88 -13.57
CA THR A 302 -1.57 -2.58 -13.90
C THR A 302 -1.41 -1.42 -14.88
N GLN A 303 -2.49 -0.71 -15.22
CA GLN A 303 -2.47 0.41 -16.17
C GLN A 303 -1.57 1.58 -15.72
N VAL A 304 -1.28 1.68 -14.44
CA VAL A 304 -0.28 2.64 -13.93
C VAL A 304 1.11 2.41 -14.55
N VAL A 305 1.48 1.16 -14.88
CA VAL A 305 2.72 0.82 -15.58
C VAL A 305 2.70 1.40 -17.00
N ARG A 306 1.56 1.29 -17.69
CA ARG A 306 1.36 1.90 -19.02
C ARG A 306 1.41 3.43 -18.95
N ALA A 307 0.67 4.00 -17.99
CA ALA A 307 0.59 5.46 -17.82
C ALA A 307 1.94 6.09 -17.50
N SER A 308 2.79 5.40 -16.75
CA SER A 308 4.14 5.86 -16.44
C SER A 308 5.12 5.73 -17.62
N GLY A 309 4.87 4.79 -18.54
CA GLY A 309 5.85 4.35 -19.53
C GLY A 309 7.11 3.72 -18.91
N GLY A 310 7.07 3.41 -17.60
CA GLY A 310 8.20 2.90 -16.80
C GLY A 310 8.21 1.39 -16.63
N GLY A 311 7.73 0.63 -17.62
CA GLY A 311 7.74 -0.82 -17.55
C GLY A 311 7.16 -1.48 -18.79
N VAL A 312 7.06 -2.81 -18.75
CA VAL A 312 6.57 -3.65 -19.84
C VAL A 312 5.32 -4.40 -19.36
N LEU A 313 4.23 -4.27 -20.12
CA LEU A 313 3.00 -5.02 -19.93
C LEU A 313 2.92 -6.16 -20.96
N VAL A 314 2.59 -7.35 -20.50
CA VAL A 314 2.59 -8.58 -21.29
C VAL A 314 1.27 -9.35 -21.16
N GLY A 315 0.89 -10.10 -22.18
CA GLY A 315 -0.35 -10.89 -22.20
C GLY A 315 -0.16 -12.34 -21.77
N THR A 316 1.05 -12.89 -21.89
CA THR A 316 1.32 -14.32 -21.71
C THR A 316 2.54 -14.58 -20.83
N ALA A 317 2.62 -15.79 -20.26
CA ALA A 317 3.78 -16.25 -19.49
C ALA A 317 5.08 -16.24 -20.33
N ARG A 318 4.99 -16.58 -21.61
CA ARG A 318 6.14 -16.53 -22.52
C ARG A 318 6.61 -15.10 -22.71
N GLU A 319 5.71 -14.18 -22.98
CA GLU A 319 6.05 -12.74 -23.11
C GLU A 319 6.62 -12.19 -21.81
N PHE A 320 6.16 -12.70 -20.64
CA PHE A 320 6.72 -12.30 -19.35
C PHE A 320 8.21 -12.67 -19.23
N VAL A 321 8.54 -13.92 -19.61
CA VAL A 321 9.93 -14.38 -19.66
C VAL A 321 10.73 -13.58 -20.70
N ASP A 322 10.18 -13.39 -21.90
CA ASP A 322 10.82 -12.64 -22.97
C ASP A 322 11.13 -11.20 -22.57
N ALA A 323 10.20 -10.53 -21.87
CA ALA A 323 10.40 -9.16 -21.35
C ALA A 323 11.54 -9.11 -20.33
N VAL A 324 11.58 -10.02 -19.36
CA VAL A 324 12.65 -10.05 -18.34
C VAL A 324 14.02 -10.32 -18.99
N VAL A 325 14.09 -11.29 -19.91
CA VAL A 325 15.31 -11.63 -20.64
C VAL A 325 15.75 -10.48 -21.55
N GLY A 326 14.82 -9.83 -22.23
CA GLY A 326 15.09 -8.66 -23.07
C GLY A 326 15.73 -7.52 -22.28
N LEU A 327 15.14 -7.20 -21.11
CA LEU A 327 15.68 -6.17 -20.22
C LEU A 327 17.04 -6.55 -19.59
N ALA A 328 17.33 -7.83 -19.44
CA ALA A 328 18.66 -8.29 -19.03
C ALA A 328 19.71 -8.09 -20.13
N ALA A 329 19.32 -8.17 -21.39
CA ALA A 329 20.20 -8.02 -22.54
C ALA A 329 20.35 -6.56 -23.00
N ASP A 330 19.29 -5.76 -22.88
CA ASP A 330 19.24 -4.36 -23.34
C ASP A 330 19.28 -3.39 -22.15
N GLU A 331 20.50 -2.98 -21.80
CA GLU A 331 20.73 -2.00 -20.73
C GLU A 331 20.16 -0.63 -21.06
N ALA A 332 20.24 -0.21 -22.33
CA ALA A 332 19.78 1.11 -22.75
C ALA A 332 18.27 1.25 -22.60
N GLU A 333 17.52 0.25 -23.05
CA GLU A 333 16.06 0.22 -22.84
C GLU A 333 15.69 0.13 -21.36
N ARG A 334 16.40 -0.70 -20.57
CA ARG A 334 16.20 -0.80 -19.14
C ARG A 334 16.38 0.53 -18.42
N LEU A 335 17.46 1.27 -18.74
CA LEU A 335 17.72 2.58 -18.16
C LEU A 335 16.69 3.63 -18.60
N ALA A 336 16.24 3.60 -19.85
CA ALA A 336 15.18 4.48 -20.33
C ALA A 336 13.84 4.23 -19.62
N LEU A 337 13.49 2.95 -19.38
CA LEU A 337 12.31 2.59 -18.56
C LEU A 337 12.47 3.04 -17.11
N ALA A 338 13.64 2.87 -16.53
CA ALA A 338 13.95 3.27 -15.15
C ALA A 338 13.81 4.79 -14.96
N GLU A 339 14.26 5.59 -15.90
CA GLU A 339 14.10 7.04 -15.89
C GLU A 339 12.62 7.44 -15.90
N ARG A 340 11.82 6.84 -16.79
CA ARG A 340 10.37 7.08 -16.86
C ARG A 340 9.66 6.63 -15.59
N ALA A 341 10.01 5.45 -15.05
CA ALA A 341 9.48 4.97 -13.79
C ALA A 341 9.77 5.95 -12.64
N GLY A 342 11.02 6.39 -12.50
CA GLY A 342 11.42 7.34 -11.46
C GLY A 342 10.77 8.72 -11.63
N ALA A 343 10.61 9.20 -12.87
CA ALA A 343 9.92 10.45 -13.16
C ALA A 343 8.45 10.40 -12.69
N TYR A 344 7.76 9.31 -13.00
CA TYR A 344 6.38 9.10 -12.54
C TYR A 344 6.32 8.86 -11.04
N GLY A 345 7.26 8.08 -10.47
CA GLY A 345 7.36 7.79 -9.04
C GLY A 345 7.44 9.03 -8.16
N ARG A 346 8.03 10.13 -8.65
CA ARG A 346 8.05 11.41 -7.94
C ARG A 346 6.65 11.98 -7.72
N SER A 347 5.71 11.77 -8.63
CA SER A 347 4.32 12.19 -8.46
C SER A 347 3.55 11.32 -7.47
N LEU A 348 4.08 10.15 -7.13
CA LEU A 348 3.52 9.23 -6.14
C LEU A 348 4.11 9.42 -4.73
N ASP A 349 4.97 10.43 -4.51
CA ASP A 349 5.47 10.74 -3.16
C ASP A 349 4.30 11.11 -2.24
N TRP A 350 4.28 10.52 -1.05
CA TRP A 350 3.24 10.83 -0.06
C TRP A 350 3.14 12.32 0.30
N ARG A 351 4.20 13.09 0.11
CA ARG A 351 4.16 14.56 0.28
C ARG A 351 3.26 15.20 -0.78
N VAL A 352 3.40 14.78 -2.04
CA VAL A 352 2.57 15.28 -3.15
C VAL A 352 1.13 14.79 -3.03
N LEU A 353 0.95 13.51 -2.69
CA LEU A 353 -0.40 12.95 -2.54
C LEU A 353 -1.14 13.54 -1.35
N ALA A 354 -0.45 13.87 -0.26
CA ALA A 354 -1.05 14.52 0.91
C ALA A 354 -1.60 15.92 0.59
N GLU A 355 -0.96 16.69 -0.30
CA GLU A 355 -1.49 17.97 -0.77
C GLU A 355 -2.84 17.77 -1.47
N ARG A 356 -2.95 16.76 -2.34
CA ARG A 356 -4.22 16.40 -2.99
C ARG A 356 -5.30 15.98 -1.97
N TYR A 357 -4.93 15.24 -0.92
CA TYR A 357 -5.87 14.92 0.17
C TYR A 357 -6.31 16.16 0.94
N ASN A 358 -5.41 17.09 1.23
CA ASN A 358 -5.77 18.35 1.89
C ASN A 358 -6.75 19.16 1.04
N GLU A 359 -6.54 19.23 -0.29
CA GLU A 359 -7.48 19.87 -1.22
C GLU A 359 -8.88 19.20 -1.22
N VAL A 360 -8.91 17.85 -1.22
CA VAL A 360 -10.18 17.09 -1.14
C VAL A 360 -10.88 17.38 0.18
N LEU A 361 -10.16 17.33 1.30
CA LEU A 361 -10.72 17.58 2.62
C LEU A 361 -11.24 19.03 2.74
N ASP A 362 -10.52 20.00 2.20
CA ASP A 362 -10.96 21.41 2.21
C ASP A 362 -12.16 21.66 1.31
N ARG A 363 -12.27 20.94 0.19
CA ARG A 363 -13.42 21.03 -0.74
C ARG A 363 -14.71 20.46 -0.15
N TYR A 364 -14.62 19.33 0.53
CA TYR A 364 -15.79 18.56 0.94
C TYR A 364 -16.15 18.67 2.43
N ILE A 365 -15.25 19.15 3.27
CA ILE A 365 -15.48 19.41 4.70
C ILE A 365 -15.25 20.89 4.98
N PRO A 366 -16.33 21.69 5.18
CA PRO A 366 -16.21 23.11 5.48
C PRO A 366 -15.29 23.42 6.68
N ARG A 367 -14.71 24.63 6.66
CA ARG A 367 -13.92 25.15 7.81
C ARG A 367 -14.82 25.68 8.91
#